data_70da0cf70af46d583bd7cbca403bd8d6
#
_entry.id   70da0cf70af46d583bd7cbca403bd8d6
#
_cell.length_a   1.000
_cell.length_b   1.000
_cell.length_c   1.000
_cell.angle_alpha   90.00
_cell.angle_beta   90.00
_cell.angle_gamma   90.00
#
_symmetry.space_group_name_H-M   'P 1'
#
loop_
_entity.id
_entity.type
_entity.pdbx_description
1 polymer ?
#
loop_
_entity_poly.entity_id
_entity_poly.type
_entity_poly.pdbx_seq_one_letter_code
_entity_poly.pdbx_strand_id
1 'polypeptide(L)'
;MKQTLRIAILSAFACAALAAFSNFAQAQKVDFAFGLSTLEAPAANSTGPSLTGGTYPGFSGDVLFWHNFGIGGEIYWRATQSNYASIYGTIPYRPLFLDFDGIYEPKLASHTYLELSAGIGAMDTRQYCSECGNGYNTNYTSDKHFMGDFGAGLKFYPKGGFFIRPEAKVYLVTNNQLFSSSYATRFGASIGYTFGRH
;
A
#
# COMPACT_ATOMS: atom_id res chain seq x y z
N MET A 1 -3.83 -11.89 -38.87
CA MET A 1 -2.83 -10.81 -38.73
C MET A 1 -2.91 -10.02 -37.41
N LYS A 2 -4.09 -9.57 -36.92
CA LYS A 2 -4.17 -8.77 -35.66
C LYS A 2 -3.81 -9.53 -34.37
N GLN A 3 -4.03 -10.84 -34.31
CA GLN A 3 -3.72 -11.65 -33.13
C GLN A 3 -2.22 -11.97 -33.00
N THR A 4 -1.56 -12.29 -34.10
CA THR A 4 -0.11 -12.54 -34.13
C THR A 4 0.70 -11.29 -33.75
N LEU A 5 0.24 -10.10 -34.15
CA LEU A 5 0.88 -8.84 -33.77
C LEU A 5 0.75 -8.55 -32.27
N ARG A 6 -0.40 -8.86 -31.66
CA ARG A 6 -0.61 -8.68 -30.20
C ARG A 6 0.27 -9.62 -29.38
N ILE A 7 0.42 -10.88 -29.79
CA ILE A 7 1.30 -11.85 -29.13
C ILE A 7 2.76 -11.42 -29.26
N ALA A 8 3.20 -10.93 -30.42
CA ALA A 8 4.56 -10.45 -30.62
C ALA A 8 4.87 -9.20 -29.77
N ILE A 9 3.93 -8.28 -29.61
CA ILE A 9 4.09 -7.10 -28.74
C ILE A 9 4.15 -7.51 -27.26
N LEU A 10 3.29 -8.43 -26.81
CA LEU A 10 3.29 -8.93 -25.44
C LEU A 10 4.58 -9.71 -25.11
N SER A 11 5.08 -10.52 -26.03
CA SER A 11 6.34 -11.24 -25.83
C SER A 11 7.56 -10.30 -25.85
N ALA A 12 7.57 -9.28 -26.71
CA ALA A 12 8.61 -8.26 -26.71
C ALA A 12 8.61 -7.44 -25.42
N PHE A 13 7.43 -7.11 -24.90
CA PHE A 13 7.29 -6.40 -23.60
C PHE A 13 7.73 -7.29 -22.41
N ALA A 14 7.39 -8.59 -22.43
CA ALA A 14 7.84 -9.54 -21.43
C ALA A 14 9.36 -9.77 -21.49
N CYS A 15 9.95 -9.85 -22.68
CA CYS A 15 11.41 -9.95 -22.85
C CYS A 15 12.12 -8.65 -22.44
N ALA A 16 11.57 -7.48 -22.75
CA ALA A 16 12.12 -6.19 -22.32
C ALA A 16 12.01 -6.03 -20.80
N ALA A 17 10.92 -6.47 -20.18
CA ALA A 17 10.76 -6.52 -18.74
C ALA A 17 11.80 -7.47 -18.11
N LEU A 18 11.96 -8.71 -18.63
CA LEU A 18 12.97 -9.67 -18.17
C LEU A 18 14.40 -9.16 -18.35
N ALA A 19 14.70 -8.46 -19.46
CA ALA A 19 16.00 -7.83 -19.69
C ALA A 19 16.24 -6.61 -18.78
N ALA A 20 15.21 -5.86 -18.43
CA ALA A 20 15.27 -4.85 -17.38
C ALA A 20 15.57 -5.51 -16.03
N PHE A 21 14.91 -6.61 -15.69
CA PHE A 21 15.19 -7.38 -14.46
C PHE A 21 16.59 -7.98 -14.40
N SER A 22 17.24 -8.29 -15.52
CA SER A 22 18.63 -8.78 -15.50
C SER A 22 19.65 -7.72 -15.04
N ASN A 23 19.36 -6.44 -15.20
CA ASN A 23 20.14 -5.35 -14.63
C ASN A 23 19.84 -5.15 -13.11
N PHE A 24 18.72 -5.66 -12.59
CA PHE A 24 18.43 -5.71 -11.15
C PHE A 24 19.20 -6.81 -10.41
N ALA A 25 19.99 -7.66 -11.10
CA ALA A 25 20.93 -8.57 -10.43
C ALA A 25 22.00 -7.84 -9.60
N GLN A 26 22.03 -6.53 -9.62
CA GLN A 26 22.76 -5.65 -8.73
C GLN A 26 21.88 -4.93 -7.70
N ALA A 27 20.63 -5.40 -7.48
CA ALA A 27 19.83 -4.90 -6.37
C ALA A 27 20.64 -5.03 -5.08
N GLN A 28 20.97 -3.89 -4.48
CA GLN A 28 21.82 -3.88 -3.30
C GLN A 28 21.08 -4.44 -2.09
N LYS A 29 19.76 -4.25 -2.07
CA LYS A 29 18.88 -4.72 -0.99
C LYS A 29 17.49 -5.05 -1.52
N VAL A 30 16.88 -6.09 -0.96
CA VAL A 30 15.46 -6.43 -1.16
C VAL A 30 14.84 -6.64 0.21
N ASP A 31 13.81 -5.89 0.51
CA ASP A 31 13.13 -5.92 1.80
C ASP A 31 11.74 -6.54 1.66
N PHE A 32 11.36 -7.34 2.66
CA PHE A 32 10.00 -7.79 2.86
C PHE A 32 9.59 -7.56 4.30
N ALA A 33 8.41 -6.99 4.51
CA ALA A 33 7.90 -6.74 5.85
C ALA A 33 6.42 -7.06 5.99
N PHE A 34 6.03 -7.39 7.21
CA PHE A 34 4.67 -7.46 7.69
C PHE A 34 4.45 -6.35 8.71
N GLY A 35 3.38 -5.58 8.57
CA GLY A 35 3.06 -4.43 9.41
C GLY A 35 1.70 -4.52 10.07
N LEU A 36 1.58 -3.80 11.17
CA LEU A 36 0.32 -3.50 11.84
C LEU A 36 0.23 -1.99 12.04
N SER A 37 -0.90 -1.42 11.66
CA SER A 37 -1.11 0.03 11.71
C SER A 37 -2.53 0.40 12.12
N THR A 38 -2.73 1.68 12.36
CA THR A 38 -4.04 2.31 12.54
C THR A 38 -4.13 3.54 11.63
N LEU A 39 -5.34 3.96 11.30
CA LEU A 39 -5.62 5.14 10.50
C LEU A 39 -6.23 6.25 11.33
N GLU A 40 -5.83 7.48 11.03
CA GLU A 40 -6.45 8.69 11.52
C GLU A 40 -6.84 9.57 10.32
N ALA A 41 -8.11 9.96 10.24
CA ALA A 41 -8.65 10.80 9.18
C ALA A 41 -9.55 11.87 9.79
N PRO A 42 -9.32 13.16 9.47
CA PRO A 42 -10.21 14.22 9.94
C PRO A 42 -11.61 14.02 9.35
N ALA A 43 -12.62 14.21 10.20
CA ALA A 43 -13.99 14.14 9.74
C ALA A 43 -14.33 15.41 8.94
N ALA A 44 -14.71 15.26 7.67
CA ALA A 44 -15.21 16.37 6.85
C ALA A 44 -16.70 16.64 7.07
N ASN A 45 -17.46 15.62 7.46
CA ASN A 45 -18.85 15.71 7.87
C ASN A 45 -19.22 14.57 8.84
N SER A 46 -20.33 14.69 9.54
CA SER A 46 -20.78 13.72 10.56
C SER A 46 -21.56 12.54 9.97
N THR A 47 -21.86 12.53 8.70
CA THR A 47 -22.78 11.57 8.06
C THR A 47 -22.11 10.51 7.21
N GLY A 48 -20.84 10.72 6.83
CA GLY A 48 -20.07 9.74 6.02
C GLY A 48 -19.36 8.69 6.88
N PRO A 49 -18.98 7.56 6.27
CA PRO A 49 -18.15 6.57 6.94
C PRO A 49 -16.78 7.16 7.29
N SER A 50 -16.27 6.86 8.48
CA SER A 50 -14.97 7.33 8.96
C SER A 50 -13.89 6.32 8.69
N LEU A 51 -12.75 6.76 8.15
CA LEU A 51 -11.54 5.96 8.04
C LEU A 51 -10.79 5.81 9.36
N THR A 52 -11.10 6.66 10.34
CA THR A 52 -10.39 6.70 11.62
C THR A 52 -10.53 5.40 12.40
N GLY A 53 -9.43 4.98 13.00
CA GLY A 53 -9.36 3.82 13.89
C GLY A 53 -9.36 2.47 13.15
N GLY A 54 -9.34 1.42 13.92
CA GLY A 54 -9.22 0.05 13.45
C GLY A 54 -7.76 -0.41 13.29
N THR A 55 -7.59 -1.72 13.17
CA THR A 55 -6.30 -2.35 12.93
C THR A 55 -6.15 -2.67 11.46
N TYR A 56 -5.03 -2.28 10.89
CA TYR A 56 -4.68 -2.50 9.49
C TYR A 56 -3.41 -3.37 9.42
N PRO A 57 -3.54 -4.69 9.29
CA PRO A 57 -2.42 -5.52 8.88
C PRO A 57 -2.06 -5.24 7.44
N GLY A 58 -0.79 -5.49 7.07
CA GLY A 58 -0.34 -5.33 5.70
C GLY A 58 1.02 -5.92 5.44
N PHE A 59 1.39 -5.92 4.17
CA PHE A 59 2.68 -6.35 3.67
C PHE A 59 3.30 -5.24 2.83
N SER A 60 4.62 -5.11 2.92
CA SER A 60 5.41 -4.26 2.03
C SER A 60 6.60 -5.02 1.48
N GLY A 61 7.06 -4.59 0.30
CA GLY A 61 8.27 -5.10 -0.31
C GLY A 61 8.97 -4.01 -1.10
N ASP A 62 10.28 -3.89 -0.94
CA ASP A 62 11.11 -2.84 -1.49
C ASP A 62 12.33 -3.42 -2.21
N VAL A 63 12.76 -2.78 -3.27
CA VAL A 63 13.99 -3.10 -4.00
C VAL A 63 14.82 -1.84 -4.15
N LEU A 64 15.98 -1.79 -3.49
CA LEU A 64 16.94 -0.70 -3.62
C LEU A 64 18.03 -1.11 -4.63
N PHE A 65 18.19 -0.31 -5.66
CA PHE A 65 19.08 -0.64 -6.79
C PHE A 65 20.14 0.41 -7.08
N TRP A 66 19.99 1.66 -6.64
CA TRP A 66 20.96 2.72 -6.90
C TRP A 66 21.21 3.54 -5.64
N HIS A 67 22.43 3.39 -5.08
CA HIS A 67 22.81 4.01 -3.82
C HIS A 67 21.76 3.74 -2.74
N ASN A 68 20.95 4.72 -2.37
CA ASN A 68 19.88 4.60 -1.37
C ASN A 68 18.49 4.74 -2.01
N PHE A 69 18.40 4.69 -3.34
CA PHE A 69 17.13 4.81 -4.05
C PHE A 69 16.59 3.46 -4.48
N GLY A 70 15.29 3.33 -4.44
CA GLY A 70 14.58 2.13 -4.82
C GLY A 70 13.13 2.38 -5.21
N ILE A 71 12.45 1.29 -5.41
CA ILE A 71 11.01 1.24 -5.60
C ILE A 71 10.43 0.23 -4.63
N GLY A 72 9.20 0.45 -4.21
CA GLY A 72 8.48 -0.46 -3.34
C GLY A 72 7.00 -0.49 -3.62
N GLY A 73 6.32 -1.27 -2.85
CA GLY A 73 4.88 -1.31 -2.85
C GLY A 73 4.35 -1.92 -1.57
N GLU A 74 3.18 -1.52 -1.20
CA GLU A 74 2.54 -2.05 -0.01
C GLU A 74 1.05 -2.28 -0.19
N ILE A 75 0.52 -3.18 0.62
CA ILE A 75 -0.90 -3.45 0.71
C ILE A 75 -1.30 -3.51 2.19
N TYR A 76 -2.27 -2.68 2.56
CA TYR A 76 -2.86 -2.64 3.90
C TYR A 76 -4.37 -2.71 3.81
N TRP A 77 -5.00 -3.45 4.71
CA TRP A 77 -6.45 -3.57 4.77
C TRP A 77 -6.95 -3.54 6.20
N ARG A 78 -8.15 -3.05 6.41
CA ARG A 78 -8.76 -3.09 7.74
C ARG A 78 -9.08 -4.54 8.13
N ALA A 79 -8.61 -5.01 9.28
CA ALA A 79 -8.79 -6.39 9.72
C ALA A 79 -10.25 -6.74 9.94
N THR A 80 -11.02 -5.83 10.55
CA THR A 80 -12.45 -5.99 10.84
C THR A 80 -13.28 -5.05 9.98
N GLN A 81 -14.51 -5.43 9.67
CA GLN A 81 -15.48 -4.53 9.06
C GLN A 81 -15.83 -3.40 10.05
N SER A 82 -16.00 -2.20 9.52
CA SER A 82 -16.61 -1.09 10.25
C SER A 82 -18.00 -0.83 9.68
N ASN A 83 -18.86 -0.24 10.48
CA ASN A 83 -20.22 0.03 10.09
C ASN A 83 -20.47 1.54 10.02
N TYR A 84 -21.26 2.00 9.07
CA TYR A 84 -21.82 3.34 9.08
C TYR A 84 -23.34 3.30 8.90
N ALA A 85 -24.03 4.26 9.51
CA ALA A 85 -25.46 4.40 9.36
C ALA A 85 -25.80 5.08 8.03
N SER A 86 -26.63 4.46 7.23
CA SER A 86 -27.17 4.98 5.97
C SER A 86 -28.70 5.09 6.11
N ILE A 87 -29.33 5.84 5.19
CA ILE A 87 -30.80 5.86 5.06
C ILE A 87 -31.39 4.47 4.72
N TYR A 88 -30.55 3.57 4.23
CA TYR A 88 -30.91 2.18 3.91
C TYR A 88 -30.53 1.17 5.02
N GLY A 89 -30.11 1.65 6.19
CA GLY A 89 -29.67 0.83 7.30
C GLY A 89 -28.17 0.87 7.55
N THR A 90 -27.69 -0.06 8.35
CA THR A 90 -26.24 -0.17 8.68
C THR A 90 -25.50 -0.90 7.57
N ILE A 91 -24.52 -0.25 6.98
CA ILE A 91 -23.68 -0.82 5.91
C ILE A 91 -22.30 -1.13 6.46
N PRO A 92 -21.90 -2.41 6.50
CA PRO A 92 -20.53 -2.79 6.83
C PRO A 92 -19.59 -2.49 5.66
N TYR A 93 -18.42 -1.95 5.96
CA TYR A 93 -17.41 -1.63 4.96
C TYR A 93 -15.99 -1.97 5.43
N ARG A 94 -15.08 -2.14 4.48
CA ARG A 94 -13.66 -2.42 4.72
C ARG A 94 -12.82 -1.69 3.68
N PRO A 95 -12.00 -0.71 4.08
CA PRO A 95 -11.01 -0.10 3.20
C PRO A 95 -9.78 -0.98 3.03
N LEU A 96 -9.21 -0.94 1.83
CA LEU A 96 -7.96 -1.55 1.42
C LEU A 96 -7.14 -0.50 0.68
N PHE A 97 -5.86 -0.41 0.99
CA PHE A 97 -4.89 0.51 0.37
C PHE A 97 -3.85 -0.33 -0.36
N LEU A 98 -3.56 0.04 -1.59
CA LEU A 98 -2.51 -0.53 -2.42
C LEU A 98 -1.74 0.62 -3.06
N ASP A 99 -0.44 0.66 -2.87
CA ASP A 99 0.42 1.70 -3.45
C ASP A 99 1.72 1.17 -4.02
N PHE A 100 2.36 2.03 -4.84
CA PHE A 100 3.69 1.87 -5.39
C PHE A 100 4.47 3.15 -5.15
N ASP A 101 5.64 3.01 -4.55
CA ASP A 101 6.48 4.09 -4.05
C ASP A 101 7.82 4.15 -4.73
N GLY A 102 8.32 5.38 -4.93
CA GLY A 102 9.73 5.66 -4.96
C GLY A 102 10.26 5.75 -3.53
N ILE A 103 11.37 5.11 -3.26
CA ILE A 103 11.96 5.00 -1.92
C ILE A 103 13.33 5.63 -1.89
N TYR A 104 13.62 6.35 -0.80
CA TYR A 104 14.94 6.85 -0.48
C TYR A 104 15.31 6.45 0.94
N GLU A 105 16.37 5.65 1.10
CA GLU A 105 16.78 5.04 2.38
C GLU A 105 18.20 5.46 2.78
N PRO A 106 18.43 6.69 3.29
CA PRO A 106 19.73 7.11 3.80
C PRO A 106 20.04 6.47 5.14
N LYS A 107 21.30 6.10 5.33
CA LYS A 107 21.82 5.61 6.61
C LYS A 107 21.98 6.76 7.59
N LEU A 108 21.37 6.65 8.78
CA LEU A 108 21.50 7.62 9.85
C LEU A 108 22.58 7.21 10.87
N ALA A 109 22.65 5.92 11.20
CA ALA A 109 23.61 5.37 12.17
C ALA A 109 24.01 3.95 11.78
N SER A 110 24.87 3.29 12.54
CA SER A 110 25.41 1.97 12.21
C SER A 110 24.33 0.90 11.94
N HIS A 111 23.20 0.98 12.64
CA HIS A 111 22.09 0.01 12.54
C HIS A 111 20.75 0.70 12.31
N THR A 112 20.75 1.94 11.87
CA THR A 112 19.53 2.75 11.71
C THR A 112 19.53 3.42 10.34
N TYR A 113 18.41 3.27 9.63
CA TYR A 113 18.17 3.90 8.34
C TYR A 113 16.86 4.69 8.41
N LEU A 114 16.81 5.85 7.76
CA LEU A 114 15.58 6.56 7.50
C LEU A 114 15.04 6.06 6.16
N GLU A 115 13.79 5.68 6.12
CA GLU A 115 13.09 5.39 4.87
C GLU A 115 12.11 6.52 4.59
N LEU A 116 12.21 7.12 3.41
CA LEU A 116 11.25 8.08 2.89
C LEU A 116 10.61 7.47 1.66
N SER A 117 9.29 7.53 1.57
CA SER A 117 8.53 7.05 0.42
C SER A 117 7.62 8.13 -0.12
N ALA A 118 7.40 8.10 -1.44
CA ALA A 118 6.40 8.90 -2.11
C ALA A 118 5.88 8.12 -3.31
N GLY A 119 4.58 8.07 -3.48
CA GLY A 119 3.99 7.21 -4.49
C GLY A 119 2.58 7.53 -4.91
N ILE A 120 2.05 6.59 -5.64
CA ILE A 120 0.68 6.59 -6.14
C ILE A 120 0.05 5.22 -5.92
N GLY A 121 -1.26 5.21 -5.74
CA GLY A 121 -1.96 3.97 -5.49
C GLY A 121 -3.47 4.07 -5.65
N ALA A 122 -4.14 3.12 -5.05
CA ALA A 122 -5.58 3.05 -5.02
C ALA A 122 -6.09 2.68 -3.62
N MET A 123 -7.13 3.37 -3.19
CA MET A 123 -7.95 2.94 -2.08
C MET A 123 -9.18 2.21 -2.62
N ASP A 124 -9.39 0.98 -2.22
CA ASP A 124 -10.57 0.18 -2.54
C ASP A 124 -11.46 0.07 -1.30
N THR A 125 -12.67 0.60 -1.37
CA THR A 125 -13.65 0.47 -0.30
C THR A 125 -14.65 -0.60 -0.67
N ARG A 126 -14.63 -1.69 0.06
CA ARG A 126 -15.58 -2.78 -0.06
C ARG A 126 -16.74 -2.55 0.88
N GLN A 127 -17.92 -2.34 0.30
CA GLN A 127 -19.19 -2.25 1.02
C GLN A 127 -19.90 -3.59 0.94
N TYR A 128 -20.17 -4.21 2.09
CA TYR A 128 -20.77 -5.54 2.15
C TYR A 128 -22.29 -5.45 2.20
N CYS A 129 -22.94 -6.25 1.38
CA CYS A 129 -24.39 -6.33 1.31
C CYS A 129 -24.83 -7.75 0.94
N SER A 130 -25.99 -8.19 1.46
CA SER A 130 -26.47 -9.56 1.27
C SER A 130 -26.94 -9.87 -0.16
N GLU A 131 -27.20 -8.86 -1.00
CA GLU A 131 -27.82 -9.03 -2.33
C GLU A 131 -27.19 -8.18 -3.45
N CYS A 132 -26.01 -7.59 -3.23
CA CYS A 132 -25.41 -6.74 -4.25
C CYS A 132 -24.35 -7.44 -5.11
N GLY A 133 -24.62 -8.63 -5.58
CA GLY A 133 -23.76 -9.35 -6.50
C GLY A 133 -24.19 -9.16 -7.95
N ASN A 134 -23.34 -8.58 -8.80
CA ASN A 134 -23.51 -8.60 -10.26
C ASN A 134 -23.19 -10.01 -10.82
N GLY A 135 -23.99 -11.02 -10.46
CA GLY A 135 -23.91 -12.36 -11.05
C GLY A 135 -22.69 -13.23 -10.67
N TYR A 136 -21.72 -12.69 -9.98
CA TYR A 136 -20.60 -13.42 -9.39
C TYR A 136 -20.73 -13.31 -7.89
N ASN A 137 -21.01 -14.34 -7.17
CA ASN A 137 -21.18 -14.49 -5.70
C ASN A 137 -20.28 -13.60 -4.80
N THR A 138 -20.10 -12.33 -5.14
CA THR A 138 -19.40 -11.35 -4.33
C THR A 138 -20.41 -10.61 -3.49
N ASN A 139 -20.41 -10.88 -2.19
CA ASN A 139 -21.27 -10.22 -1.21
C ASN A 139 -20.78 -8.79 -0.90
N TYR A 140 -20.18 -8.09 -1.86
CA TYR A 140 -19.73 -6.71 -1.70
C TYR A 140 -19.70 -5.94 -3.02
N THR A 141 -19.87 -4.64 -2.94
CA THR A 141 -19.57 -3.68 -4.00
C THR A 141 -18.24 -3.00 -3.71
N SER A 142 -17.40 -2.83 -4.73
CA SER A 142 -16.08 -2.23 -4.63
C SER A 142 -16.11 -0.83 -5.22
N ASP A 143 -15.62 0.15 -4.48
CA ASP A 143 -15.45 1.52 -4.94
C ASP A 143 -13.99 1.93 -4.83
N LYS A 144 -13.40 2.30 -5.98
CA LYS A 144 -11.96 2.53 -6.12
C LYS A 144 -11.66 4.00 -6.34
N HIS A 145 -10.76 4.53 -5.54
CA HIS A 145 -10.28 5.90 -5.62
C HIS A 145 -8.78 5.90 -5.88
N PHE A 146 -8.34 6.76 -6.79
CA PHE A 146 -6.91 7.03 -6.96
C PHE A 146 -6.40 7.79 -5.73
N MET A 147 -5.17 7.48 -5.30
CA MET A 147 -4.51 8.17 -4.22
C MET A 147 -3.05 8.45 -4.54
N GLY A 148 -2.55 9.55 -3.99
CA GLY A 148 -1.12 9.81 -3.82
C GLY A 148 -0.75 9.57 -2.37
N ASP A 149 0.52 9.31 -2.09
CA ASP A 149 0.98 9.07 -0.74
C ASP A 149 2.40 9.58 -0.48
N PHE A 150 2.68 9.83 0.80
CA PHE A 150 3.99 10.18 1.33
C PHE A 150 4.19 9.47 2.65
N GLY A 151 5.35 8.83 2.83
CA GLY A 151 5.67 8.07 4.02
C GLY A 151 7.05 8.36 4.58
N ALA A 152 7.19 8.11 5.87
CA ALA A 152 8.46 8.09 6.56
C ALA A 152 8.50 6.95 7.58
N GLY A 153 9.62 6.23 7.65
CA GLY A 153 9.86 5.15 8.58
C GLY A 153 11.31 5.15 9.07
N LEU A 154 11.55 4.54 10.20
CA LEU A 154 12.88 4.33 10.75
C LEU A 154 13.16 2.83 10.84
N LYS A 155 14.05 2.30 10.00
CA LYS A 155 14.49 0.90 10.06
C LYS A 155 15.59 0.74 11.09
N PHE A 156 15.33 -0.09 12.10
CA PHE A 156 16.32 -0.51 13.10
C PHE A 156 16.69 -1.96 12.87
N TYR A 157 17.97 -2.23 12.69
CA TYR A 157 18.51 -3.57 12.47
C TYR A 157 19.16 -4.11 13.76
N PRO A 158 18.42 -4.86 14.60
CA PRO A 158 18.98 -5.41 15.85
C PRO A 158 20.01 -6.50 15.60
N LYS A 159 19.82 -7.30 14.54
CA LYS A 159 20.76 -8.38 14.17
C LYS A 159 20.57 -8.82 12.71
N GLY A 160 21.67 -8.85 11.96
CA GLY A 160 21.67 -9.32 10.57
C GLY A 160 20.71 -8.50 9.69
N GLY A 161 19.99 -9.15 8.82
CA GLY A 161 18.99 -8.53 7.93
C GLY A 161 17.62 -8.28 8.57
N PHE A 162 17.40 -8.68 9.81
CA PHE A 162 16.13 -8.46 10.50
C PHE A 162 15.97 -7.00 10.92
N PHE A 163 14.81 -6.40 10.66
CA PHE A 163 14.54 -5.02 11.04
C PHE A 163 13.15 -4.85 11.69
N ILE A 164 13.04 -3.77 12.46
CA ILE A 164 11.79 -3.22 12.97
C ILE A 164 11.67 -1.80 12.42
N ARG A 165 10.51 -1.43 11.88
CA ARG A 165 10.25 -0.14 11.25
C ARG A 165 8.98 0.49 11.80
N PRO A 166 9.04 1.39 12.80
CA PRO A 166 7.98 2.35 13.04
C PRO A 166 7.84 3.27 11.83
N GLU A 167 6.59 3.54 11.42
CA GLU A 167 6.30 4.26 10.19
C GLU A 167 5.05 5.13 10.31
N ALA A 168 5.03 6.21 9.54
CA ALA A 168 3.86 7.04 9.32
C ALA A 168 3.72 7.32 7.83
N LYS A 169 2.50 7.28 7.30
CA LYS A 169 2.20 7.54 5.89
C LYS A 169 0.92 8.37 5.77
N VAL A 170 0.94 9.36 4.89
CA VAL A 170 -0.21 10.20 4.56
C VAL A 170 -0.72 9.79 3.18
N TYR A 171 -2.00 9.49 3.07
CA TYR A 171 -2.72 9.20 1.84
C TYR A 171 -3.57 10.41 1.44
N LEU A 172 -3.45 10.85 0.21
CA LEU A 172 -4.27 11.88 -0.42
C LEU A 172 -5.22 11.20 -1.40
N VAL A 173 -6.48 11.07 -1.03
CA VAL A 173 -7.48 10.31 -1.80
C VAL A 173 -8.31 11.28 -2.65
N THR A 174 -8.33 11.04 -3.97
CA THR A 174 -9.07 11.88 -4.92
C THR A 174 -10.54 11.46 -5.03
N ASN A 175 -11.42 12.43 -5.31
CA ASN A 175 -12.87 12.22 -5.55
C ASN A 175 -13.57 11.40 -4.48
N ASN A 176 -13.15 11.55 -3.24
CA ASN A 176 -13.67 10.82 -2.12
C ASN A 176 -14.99 11.44 -1.63
N GLN A 177 -16.10 11.04 -2.22
CA GLN A 177 -17.45 11.45 -1.79
C GLN A 177 -18.03 10.51 -0.71
N LEU A 178 -17.45 9.33 -0.53
CA LEU A 178 -17.96 8.31 0.39
C LEU A 178 -17.43 8.47 1.80
N PHE A 179 -16.26 9.05 1.97
CA PHE A 179 -15.62 9.23 3.27
C PHE A 179 -15.65 10.68 3.72
N SER A 180 -15.59 10.86 5.02
CA SER A 180 -15.57 12.17 5.63
C SER A 180 -14.27 12.96 5.44
N SER A 181 -13.23 12.36 4.83
CA SER A 181 -11.92 13.02 4.63
C SER A 181 -11.32 12.74 3.26
N SER A 182 -10.66 13.73 2.66
CA SER A 182 -9.86 13.59 1.45
C SER A 182 -8.42 13.13 1.73
N TYR A 183 -8.00 13.08 3.00
CA TYR A 183 -6.71 12.55 3.39
C TYR A 183 -6.84 11.70 4.66
N ALA A 184 -5.93 10.74 4.79
CA ALA A 184 -5.80 9.89 5.96
C ALA A 184 -4.34 9.74 6.32
N THR A 185 -4.04 9.66 7.61
CA THR A 185 -2.71 9.38 8.12
C THR A 185 -2.69 8.00 8.74
N ARG A 186 -1.75 7.17 8.30
CA ARG A 186 -1.49 5.85 8.87
C ARG A 186 -0.29 5.93 9.79
N PHE A 187 -0.43 5.35 10.98
CA PHE A 187 0.65 5.15 11.94
C PHE A 187 0.78 3.67 12.24
N GLY A 188 1.99 3.14 12.20
CA GLY A 188 2.19 1.72 12.41
C GLY A 188 3.62 1.33 12.71
N ALA A 189 3.80 0.04 12.80
CA ALA A 189 5.12 -0.58 12.86
C ALA A 189 5.11 -1.86 12.04
N SER A 190 6.22 -2.14 11.38
CA SER A 190 6.46 -3.36 10.64
C SER A 190 7.71 -4.08 11.12
N ILE A 191 7.71 -5.39 10.95
CA ILE A 191 8.88 -6.24 11.12
C ILE A 191 9.20 -6.87 9.77
N GLY A 192 10.46 -6.94 9.45
CA GLY A 192 10.86 -7.44 8.13
C GLY A 192 12.27 -7.98 8.08
N TYR A 193 12.63 -8.38 6.90
CA TYR A 193 13.94 -8.93 6.60
C TYR A 193 14.48 -8.35 5.30
N THR A 194 15.75 -7.92 5.35
CA THR A 194 16.52 -7.41 4.20
C THR A 194 17.41 -8.50 3.67
N PHE A 195 17.29 -8.79 2.40
CA PHE A 195 18.18 -9.65 1.62
C PHE A 195 19.18 -8.76 0.85
N GLY A 196 20.45 -9.17 0.79
CA GLY A 196 21.51 -8.46 0.08
C GLY A 196 22.56 -7.88 1.01
N ARG A 197 23.39 -6.96 0.48
CA ARG A 197 24.51 -6.38 1.23
C ARG A 197 24.05 -5.18 2.07
N HIS A 198 24.46 -5.18 3.31
CA HIS A 198 24.36 -4.05 4.25
C HIS A 198 25.57 -3.14 4.17
#